data_101c3b1e5e8376382a4f8b7f8d7bd0e7
#
_entry.id   101c3b1e5e8376382a4f8b7f8d7bd0e7
#
_cell.length_a   1.000
_cell.length_b   1.000
_cell.length_c   1.000
_cell.angle_alpha   90.00
_cell.angle_beta   90.00
_cell.angle_gamma   90.00
#
_symmetry.space_group_name_H-M   'P 1'
#
loop_
_entity.id
_entity.type
_entity.pdbx_description
1 polymer ?
#
loop_
_entity_poly.entity_id
_entity_poly.type
_entity_poly.pdbx_seq_one_letter_code
_entity_poly.pdbx_strand_id
1 'polypeptide(L)'
;MNLTVHDVAEKIGAEAETKLIDILKDSGLDFEIVQCCGSNRFCVNLNGNDEACDRPCCNSDIIIQTSNKDVCRIRPCDIVYIAIENRKSAVYVDGKRIETNYPLGFWKKSLNPQIFAQPHSSFLVNLCYVEEVTKDFVKIKHKGKNYSVYTSLRKINSFKKAFLGYEEK
;
A
#
# COMPACT_ATOMS: atom_id res chain seq x y z
N MET A 1 13.49 21.77 10.84
CA MET A 1 12.15 22.08 11.41
C MET A 1 11.16 21.43 10.46
N ASN A 2 10.76 20.19 10.73
CA ASN A 2 9.83 19.45 9.86
C ASN A 2 8.41 19.86 10.21
N LEU A 3 7.84 20.76 9.41
CA LEU A 3 6.41 21.02 9.45
C LEU A 3 5.72 19.89 8.67
N THR A 4 5.08 18.97 9.37
CA THR A 4 4.17 18.02 8.77
C THR A 4 2.90 18.76 8.33
N VAL A 5 2.62 18.73 7.04
CA VAL A 5 1.38 19.28 6.45
C VAL A 5 0.11 18.62 7.03
N HIS A 6 0.28 17.60 7.86
CA HIS A 6 -0.79 16.86 8.53
C HIS A 6 -1.67 17.72 9.44
N ASP A 7 -1.09 18.74 10.11
CA ASP A 7 -1.85 19.58 11.02
C ASP A 7 -2.65 20.69 10.31
N VAL A 8 -2.37 20.95 9.05
CA VAL A 8 -3.02 21.99 8.26
C VAL A 8 -4.22 21.45 7.48
N ALA A 9 -4.14 20.24 6.95
CA ALA A 9 -5.19 19.66 6.09
C ALA A 9 -6.47 19.29 6.84
N GLU A 10 -6.42 19.00 8.13
CA GLU A 10 -7.60 18.63 8.91
C GLU A 10 -8.50 19.83 9.24
N LYS A 11 -7.98 21.05 9.11
CA LYS A 11 -8.69 22.31 9.42
C LYS A 11 -9.15 23.11 8.20
N ILE A 12 -8.72 22.77 7.00
CA ILE A 12 -8.88 23.64 5.83
C ILE A 12 -9.33 22.78 4.64
N GLY A 13 -10.56 22.95 4.17
CA GLY A 13 -11.15 22.15 3.08
C GLY A 13 -10.42 22.24 1.72
N ALA A 14 -10.94 21.53 0.71
CA ALA A 14 -10.34 21.31 -0.62
C ALA A 14 -9.80 22.57 -1.37
N GLU A 15 -10.31 23.75 -1.09
CA GLU A 15 -9.79 25.01 -1.64
C GLU A 15 -8.38 25.38 -1.13
N ALA A 16 -8.01 24.90 0.04
CA ALA A 16 -6.70 25.22 0.61
C ALA A 16 -5.60 24.30 0.10
N GLU A 17 -5.94 23.07 -0.29
CA GLU A 17 -4.99 22.16 -0.95
C GLU A 17 -4.50 22.76 -2.27
N THR A 18 -5.41 23.34 -3.07
CA THR A 18 -5.06 23.98 -4.33
C THR A 18 -4.18 25.20 -4.09
N LYS A 19 -4.50 26.04 -3.10
CA LYS A 19 -3.69 27.21 -2.75
C LYS A 19 -2.30 26.84 -2.21
N LEU A 20 -2.18 25.75 -1.44
CA LEU A 20 -0.90 25.28 -0.94
C LEU A 20 0.00 24.78 -2.09
N ILE A 21 -0.57 24.06 -3.03
CA ILE A 21 0.13 23.60 -4.24
C ILE A 21 0.63 24.77 -5.07
N ASP A 22 -0.18 25.81 -5.24
CA ASP A 22 0.21 27.01 -5.99
C ASP A 22 1.34 27.79 -5.27
N ILE A 23 1.27 27.92 -3.95
CA ILE A 23 2.33 28.53 -3.14
C ILE A 23 3.64 27.74 -3.26
N LEU A 24 3.57 26.40 -3.24
CA LEU A 24 4.76 25.55 -3.38
C LEU A 24 5.38 25.66 -4.78
N LYS A 25 4.56 25.75 -5.84
CA LYS A 25 5.04 26.00 -7.20
C LYS A 25 5.74 27.35 -7.35
N ASP A 26 5.18 28.39 -6.75
CA ASP A 26 5.73 29.74 -6.79
C ASP A 26 7.02 29.88 -5.95
N SER A 27 7.25 29.01 -4.97
CA SER A 27 8.45 29.04 -4.14
C SER A 27 9.72 28.53 -4.83
N GLY A 28 9.59 27.91 -6.01
CA GLY A 28 10.72 27.33 -6.74
C GLY A 28 11.37 26.13 -6.07
N LEU A 29 10.69 25.52 -5.10
CA LEU A 29 11.15 24.31 -4.43
C LEU A 29 10.78 23.08 -5.26
N ASP A 30 11.71 22.15 -5.42
CA ASP A 30 11.41 20.84 -5.98
C ASP A 30 10.56 20.05 -4.99
N PHE A 31 9.35 19.70 -5.40
CA PHE A 31 8.44 18.90 -4.59
C PHE A 31 7.73 17.85 -5.43
N GLU A 32 7.44 16.73 -4.81
CA GLU A 32 6.63 15.67 -5.38
C GLU A 32 5.35 15.50 -4.55
N ILE A 33 4.20 15.46 -5.22
CA ILE A 33 2.93 15.19 -4.57
C ILE A 33 2.69 13.69 -4.65
N VAL A 34 2.67 13.03 -3.51
CA VAL A 34 2.43 11.59 -3.40
C VAL A 34 1.08 11.35 -2.76
N GLN A 35 0.18 10.69 -3.48
CA GLN A 35 -1.11 10.26 -2.92
C GLN A 35 -0.89 9.20 -1.85
N CYS A 36 -1.38 9.45 -0.64
CA CYS A 36 -1.29 8.48 0.45
C CYS A 36 -2.24 7.30 0.20
N CYS A 37 -1.73 6.08 0.37
CA CYS A 37 -2.51 4.86 0.22
C CYS A 37 -3.74 4.87 1.13
N GLY A 38 -4.93 4.78 0.56
CA GLY A 38 -6.19 4.61 1.29
C GLY A 38 -6.78 5.85 1.92
N SER A 39 -6.35 7.01 1.50
CA SER A 39 -7.00 8.27 1.86
C SER A 39 -6.93 9.25 0.69
N ASN A 40 -7.90 10.14 0.61
CA ASN A 40 -7.83 11.31 -0.27
C ASN A 40 -6.79 12.34 0.22
N ARG A 41 -5.77 11.90 0.94
CA ARG A 41 -4.70 12.74 1.48
C ARG A 41 -3.49 12.67 0.59
N PHE A 42 -2.89 13.81 0.34
CA PHE A 42 -1.64 13.96 -0.39
C PHE A 42 -0.52 14.33 0.58
N CYS A 43 0.63 13.70 0.42
CA CYS A 43 1.86 14.10 1.09
C CYS A 43 2.70 14.90 0.12
N VAL A 44 3.26 16.00 0.56
CA VAL A 44 4.23 16.78 -0.21
C VAL A 44 5.62 16.36 0.25
N ASN A 45 6.39 15.80 -0.67
CA ASN A 45 7.78 15.44 -0.42
C ASN A 45 8.68 16.59 -0.90
N LEU A 46 9.34 17.27 0.03
CA LEU A 46 10.30 18.32 -0.28
C LEU A 46 11.69 17.67 -0.35
N ASN A 47 12.40 17.86 -1.47
CA ASN A 47 13.80 17.43 -1.68
C ASN A 47 14.06 16.02 -2.24
N GLY A 48 13.12 15.37 -2.91
CA GLY A 48 13.46 14.19 -3.76
C GLY A 48 14.27 13.05 -3.10
N ASN A 49 14.49 13.10 -1.80
CA ASN A 49 15.11 12.01 -1.06
C ASN A 49 14.03 10.99 -0.72
N ASP A 50 14.27 9.74 -1.07
CA ASP A 50 13.45 8.55 -0.78
C ASP A 50 13.26 8.26 0.73
N GLU A 51 13.45 9.26 1.59
CA GLU A 51 13.32 9.13 3.04
C GLU A 51 11.89 9.40 3.49
N ALA A 52 11.29 8.29 3.91
CA ALA A 52 10.16 8.21 4.82
C ALA A 52 8.92 9.00 4.37
N CYS A 53 8.10 8.37 3.56
CA CYS A 53 6.67 8.65 3.68
C CYS A 53 6.26 8.39 5.15
N ASP A 54 6.08 9.43 5.93
CA ASP A 54 5.36 9.39 7.21
C ASP A 54 3.89 9.14 6.92
N ARG A 55 3.61 7.96 6.36
CA ARG A 55 2.26 7.54 6.01
C ARG A 55 1.62 6.98 7.27
N PRO A 56 0.60 7.60 7.82
CA PRO A 56 -0.17 7.02 8.92
C PRO A 56 -0.88 5.70 8.52
N CYS A 57 -0.88 5.38 7.23
CA CYS A 57 -1.42 4.12 6.70
C CYS A 57 -0.48 2.93 6.84
N CYS A 58 0.82 3.15 7.09
CA CYS A 58 1.78 2.09 7.29
C CYS A 58 1.97 1.88 8.78
N ASN A 59 1.50 0.75 9.30
CA ASN A 59 2.00 0.22 10.56
C ASN A 59 3.55 0.21 10.50
N SER A 60 4.18 0.19 11.65
CA SER A 60 5.64 0.06 11.76
C SER A 60 6.19 -0.98 10.79
N ASP A 61 7.39 -0.75 10.29
CA ASP A 61 8.12 -1.68 9.45
C ASP A 61 8.10 -3.11 10.00
N ILE A 62 8.00 -4.09 9.11
CA ILE A 62 8.00 -5.50 9.47
C ILE A 62 9.40 -6.05 9.21
N ILE A 63 10.02 -6.61 10.26
CA ILE A 63 11.28 -7.31 10.15
C ILE A 63 10.99 -8.79 9.97
N ILE A 64 11.48 -9.38 8.91
CA ILE A 64 11.29 -10.78 8.59
C ILE A 64 12.60 -11.49 8.30
N GLN A 65 12.59 -12.80 8.48
CA GLN A 65 13.65 -13.68 7.99
C GLN A 65 13.21 -14.34 6.68
N THR A 66 14.05 -14.24 5.66
CA THR A 66 13.83 -14.89 4.37
C THR A 66 14.04 -16.41 4.48
N SER A 67 13.65 -17.18 3.47
CA SER A 67 13.93 -18.61 3.40
C SER A 67 15.41 -18.94 3.40
N ASN A 68 16.27 -18.02 2.98
CA ASN A 68 17.72 -18.14 2.99
C ASN A 68 18.38 -17.69 4.31
N LYS A 69 17.56 -17.41 5.35
CA LYS A 69 17.99 -16.91 6.66
C LYS A 69 18.49 -15.47 6.70
N ASP A 70 18.42 -14.73 5.60
CA ASP A 70 18.70 -13.29 5.61
C ASP A 70 17.59 -12.55 6.37
N VAL A 71 17.94 -11.44 7.00
CA VAL A 71 16.99 -10.58 7.68
C VAL A 71 16.76 -9.33 6.83
N CYS A 72 15.50 -9.02 6.56
CA CYS A 72 15.14 -7.82 5.83
C CYS A 72 14.00 -7.06 6.52
N ARG A 73 14.03 -5.74 6.32
CA ARG A 73 12.98 -4.83 6.76
C ARG A 73 12.08 -4.52 5.55
N ILE A 74 10.78 -4.60 5.75
CA ILE A 74 9.77 -4.35 4.71
C ILE A 74 8.79 -3.31 5.23
N ARG A 75 8.55 -2.27 4.45
CA ARG A 75 7.46 -1.33 4.70
C ARG A 75 6.16 -1.94 4.19
N PRO A 76 5.09 -2.00 4.98
CA PRO A 76 3.80 -2.54 4.53
C PRO A 76 3.28 -1.89 3.25
N CYS A 77 3.48 -0.59 3.07
CA CYS A 77 3.07 0.14 1.86
C CYS A 77 3.79 -0.31 0.59
N ASP A 78 4.98 -0.88 0.68
CA ASP A 78 5.71 -1.38 -0.49
C ASP A 78 5.27 -2.80 -0.89
N ILE A 79 4.50 -3.48 -0.02
CA ILE A 79 3.96 -4.81 -0.32
C ILE A 79 2.82 -4.68 -1.31
N VAL A 80 2.98 -5.26 -2.49
CA VAL A 80 1.96 -5.29 -3.55
C VAL A 80 0.93 -6.39 -3.25
N TYR A 81 1.40 -7.60 -3.05
CA TYR A 81 0.60 -8.74 -2.60
C TYR A 81 1.50 -9.84 -2.03
N ILE A 82 0.89 -10.78 -1.33
CA ILE A 82 1.54 -11.97 -0.79
C ILE A 82 0.83 -13.20 -1.34
N ALA A 83 1.59 -14.16 -1.83
CA ALA A 83 1.09 -15.43 -2.35
C ALA A 83 1.64 -16.61 -1.54
N ILE A 84 0.86 -17.68 -1.42
CA ILE A 84 1.37 -18.98 -0.98
C ILE A 84 1.80 -19.76 -2.22
N GLU A 85 3.09 -20.02 -2.33
CA GLU A 85 3.72 -20.77 -3.39
C GLU A 85 4.57 -21.89 -2.76
N ASN A 86 4.39 -23.12 -3.21
CA ASN A 86 5.15 -24.27 -2.67
C ASN A 86 5.17 -24.36 -1.13
N ARG A 87 4.01 -24.08 -0.49
CA ARG A 87 3.82 -24.05 0.96
C ARG A 87 4.58 -22.95 1.70
N LYS A 88 5.19 -22.00 1.00
CA LYS A 88 5.87 -20.83 1.53
C LYS A 88 5.18 -19.56 1.12
N SER A 89 5.40 -18.48 1.86
CA SER A 89 4.93 -17.16 1.46
C SER A 89 5.94 -16.49 0.54
N ALA A 90 5.48 -16.10 -0.63
CA ALA A 90 6.18 -15.19 -1.54
C ALA A 90 5.60 -13.79 -1.37
N VAL A 91 6.41 -12.86 -0.90
CA VAL A 91 6.04 -11.46 -0.69
C VAL A 91 6.55 -10.67 -1.90
N TYR A 92 5.65 -10.02 -2.59
CA TYR A 92 5.95 -9.17 -3.73
C TYR A 92 6.04 -7.72 -3.26
N VAL A 93 7.27 -7.20 -3.23
CA VAL A 93 7.62 -5.88 -2.72
C VAL A 93 8.35 -5.12 -3.79
N ASP A 94 7.80 -4.01 -4.24
CA ASP A 94 8.45 -3.09 -5.19
C ASP A 94 9.11 -3.81 -6.39
N GLY A 95 8.40 -4.77 -6.96
CA GLY A 95 8.88 -5.54 -8.12
C GLY A 95 9.88 -6.64 -7.80
N LYS A 96 10.24 -6.84 -6.53
CA LYS A 96 11.05 -7.95 -6.03
C LYS A 96 10.16 -9.02 -5.42
N ARG A 97 10.60 -10.27 -5.47
CA ARG A 97 9.96 -11.41 -4.81
C ARG A 97 10.83 -11.88 -3.66
N ILE A 98 10.27 -11.87 -2.46
CA ILE A 98 10.96 -12.31 -1.23
C ILE A 98 10.26 -13.58 -0.73
N GLU A 99 10.97 -14.69 -0.61
CA GLU A 99 10.43 -15.94 -0.09
C GLU A 99 10.66 -16.03 1.42
N THR A 100 9.62 -16.41 2.17
CA THR A 100 9.68 -16.56 3.62
C THR A 100 8.95 -17.81 4.09
N ASN A 101 9.31 -18.29 5.27
CA ASN A 101 8.62 -19.43 5.91
C ASN A 101 7.43 -19.01 6.78
N TYR A 102 7.14 -17.70 6.88
CA TYR A 102 5.99 -17.22 7.64
C TYR A 102 4.68 -17.61 6.96
N PRO A 103 3.70 -18.17 7.68
CA PRO A 103 2.41 -18.52 7.11
C PRO A 103 1.60 -17.27 6.77
N LEU A 104 0.61 -17.37 5.86
CA LEU A 104 -0.26 -16.24 5.50
C LEU A 104 -1.00 -15.66 6.71
N GLY A 105 -1.27 -16.48 7.73
CA GLY A 105 -1.86 -16.03 8.99
C GLY A 105 -1.00 -15.03 9.78
N PHE A 106 0.32 -15.16 9.70
CA PHE A 106 1.25 -14.17 10.25
C PHE A 106 1.05 -12.82 9.56
N TRP A 107 1.06 -12.78 8.23
CA TRP A 107 0.91 -11.57 7.44
C TRP A 107 -0.43 -10.88 7.68
N LYS A 108 -1.50 -11.64 7.82
CA LYS A 108 -2.82 -11.09 8.15
C LYS A 108 -2.89 -10.41 9.53
N LYS A 109 -2.09 -10.85 10.48
CA LYS A 109 -2.01 -10.22 11.81
C LYS A 109 -1.08 -9.01 11.83
N SER A 110 -0.03 -9.03 10.99
CA SER A 110 1.00 -7.99 10.95
C SER A 110 0.62 -6.82 10.05
N LEU A 111 -0.31 -7.02 9.11
CA LEU A 111 -0.73 -6.01 8.13
C LEU A 111 -2.11 -5.43 8.48
N ASN A 112 -2.32 -4.17 8.13
CA ASN A 112 -3.58 -3.49 8.38
C ASN A 112 -4.73 -4.13 7.57
N PRO A 113 -5.78 -4.67 8.22
CA PRO A 113 -6.89 -5.33 7.54
C PRO A 113 -7.77 -4.36 6.72
N GLN A 114 -7.64 -3.06 6.91
CA GLN A 114 -8.31 -2.06 6.08
C GLN A 114 -7.62 -1.83 4.74
N ILE A 115 -6.32 -2.18 4.64
CA ILE A 115 -5.49 -2.00 3.45
C ILE A 115 -5.27 -3.33 2.74
N PHE A 116 -5.24 -4.43 3.49
CA PHE A 116 -4.96 -5.76 2.94
C PHE A 116 -6.17 -6.67 3.02
N ALA A 117 -6.58 -7.21 1.87
CA ALA A 117 -7.72 -8.12 1.79
C ALA A 117 -7.38 -9.42 1.03
N GLN A 118 -8.15 -10.48 1.30
CA GLN A 118 -7.95 -11.80 0.69
C GLN A 118 -8.97 -12.07 -0.43
N PRO A 119 -8.57 -12.07 -1.72
CA PRO A 119 -9.45 -12.54 -2.80
C PRO A 119 -9.51 -14.08 -2.88
N HIS A 120 -8.50 -14.77 -2.38
CA HIS A 120 -8.38 -16.23 -2.34
C HIS A 120 -7.65 -16.69 -1.07
N SER A 121 -7.78 -17.96 -0.67
CA SER A 121 -7.10 -18.50 0.50
C SER A 121 -5.57 -18.39 0.46
N SER A 122 -4.99 -18.36 -0.72
CA SER A 122 -3.55 -18.30 -0.97
C SER A 122 -3.00 -16.91 -1.25
N PHE A 123 -3.85 -15.87 -1.27
CA PHE A 123 -3.42 -14.51 -1.59
C PHE A 123 -3.85 -13.51 -0.51
N LEU A 124 -3.01 -12.53 -0.26
CA LEU A 124 -3.31 -11.33 0.51
C LEU A 124 -2.86 -10.13 -0.33
N VAL A 125 -3.78 -9.26 -0.70
CA VAL A 125 -3.58 -8.19 -1.68
C VAL A 125 -3.69 -6.84 -1.00
N ASN A 126 -2.78 -5.94 -1.36
CA ASN A 126 -2.85 -4.54 -0.97
C ASN A 126 -3.88 -3.81 -1.86
N LEU A 127 -4.93 -3.30 -1.26
CA LEU A 127 -6.04 -2.63 -1.94
C LEU A 127 -5.61 -1.34 -2.65
N CYS A 128 -4.54 -0.68 -2.16
CA CYS A 128 -3.98 0.52 -2.80
C CYS A 128 -3.58 0.31 -4.26
N TYR A 129 -3.25 -0.91 -4.64
CA TYR A 129 -2.73 -1.25 -5.96
C TYR A 129 -3.72 -2.02 -6.83
N VAL A 130 -4.94 -2.23 -6.33
CA VAL A 130 -5.99 -2.90 -7.09
C VAL A 130 -6.55 -1.96 -8.15
N GLU A 131 -6.50 -2.39 -9.41
CA GLU A 131 -7.05 -1.66 -10.56
C GLU A 131 -8.45 -2.16 -10.94
N GLU A 132 -8.64 -3.49 -10.88
CA GLU A 132 -9.89 -4.11 -11.30
C GLU A 132 -10.15 -5.40 -10.53
N VAL A 133 -11.40 -5.64 -10.18
CA VAL A 133 -11.86 -6.87 -9.51
C VAL A 133 -12.91 -7.55 -10.38
N THR A 134 -12.56 -8.68 -10.99
CA THR A 134 -13.49 -9.51 -11.74
C THR A 134 -13.99 -10.71 -10.93
N LYS A 135 -14.79 -11.57 -11.53
CA LYS A 135 -15.25 -12.81 -10.89
C LYS A 135 -14.09 -13.80 -10.66
N ASP A 136 -13.12 -13.84 -11.57
CA ASP A 136 -12.10 -14.89 -11.64
C ASP A 136 -10.73 -14.40 -11.13
N PHE A 137 -10.44 -13.09 -11.21
CA PHE A 137 -9.16 -12.53 -10.82
C PHE A 137 -9.26 -11.07 -10.37
N VAL A 138 -8.22 -10.63 -9.67
CA VAL A 138 -7.94 -9.24 -9.31
C VAL A 138 -6.73 -8.77 -10.11
N LYS A 139 -6.87 -7.67 -10.84
CA LYS A 139 -5.76 -6.98 -11.48
C LYS A 139 -5.14 -5.99 -10.51
N ILE A 140 -3.83 -6.00 -10.46
CA ILE A 140 -3.03 -5.16 -9.57
C ILE A 140 -2.00 -4.43 -10.40
N LYS A 141 -1.86 -3.13 -10.20
CA LYS A 141 -0.88 -2.29 -10.89
C LYS A 141 0.01 -1.58 -9.89
N HIS A 142 1.30 -1.70 -10.06
CA HIS A 142 2.28 -1.02 -9.22
C HIS A 142 3.51 -0.63 -10.02
N LYS A 143 3.87 0.66 -10.01
CA LYS A 143 5.06 1.22 -10.71
C LYS A 143 5.20 0.70 -12.16
N GLY A 144 4.12 0.73 -12.92
CA GLY A 144 4.11 0.29 -14.32
C GLY A 144 4.11 -1.24 -14.54
N LYS A 145 4.17 -2.05 -13.48
CA LYS A 145 4.05 -3.50 -13.54
C LYS A 145 2.62 -3.94 -13.27
N ASN A 146 2.14 -4.90 -14.05
CA ASN A 146 0.82 -5.50 -13.89
C ASN A 146 0.95 -6.90 -13.29
N TYR A 147 0.10 -7.20 -12.32
CA TYR A 147 0.00 -8.51 -11.70
C TYR A 147 -1.46 -8.97 -11.72
N SER A 148 -1.67 -10.27 -11.62
CA SER A 148 -3.01 -10.85 -11.53
C SER A 148 -3.02 -11.96 -10.50
N VAL A 149 -4.02 -11.98 -9.64
CA VAL A 149 -4.23 -13.04 -8.65
C VAL A 149 -5.64 -13.60 -8.76
N TYR A 150 -5.79 -14.89 -8.54
CA TYR A 150 -7.09 -15.55 -8.63
C TYR A 150 -8.00 -15.17 -7.46
N THR A 151 -9.29 -15.20 -7.73
CA THR A 151 -10.35 -15.06 -6.72
C THR A 151 -10.94 -16.43 -6.37
N SER A 152 -11.68 -16.51 -5.29
CA SER A 152 -12.53 -17.65 -4.96
C SER A 152 -13.96 -17.20 -4.74
N LEU A 153 -14.93 -18.04 -5.13
CA LEU A 153 -16.37 -17.77 -4.97
C LEU A 153 -16.73 -17.42 -3.52
N ARG A 154 -16.03 -18.02 -2.54
CA ARG A 154 -16.30 -17.77 -1.12
C ARG A 154 -15.77 -16.43 -0.63
N LYS A 155 -14.74 -15.87 -1.28
CA LYS A 155 -14.05 -14.66 -0.79
C LYS A 155 -14.29 -13.43 -1.67
N ILE A 156 -14.73 -13.61 -2.91
CA ILE A 156 -14.85 -12.50 -3.84
C ILE A 156 -15.81 -11.41 -3.35
N ASN A 157 -16.94 -11.78 -2.74
CA ASN A 157 -17.90 -10.79 -2.25
C ASN A 157 -17.34 -9.99 -1.08
N SER A 158 -16.66 -10.63 -0.13
CA SER A 158 -16.00 -9.94 0.97
C SER A 158 -14.83 -9.07 0.50
N PHE A 159 -14.10 -9.52 -0.52
CA PHE A 159 -13.01 -8.75 -1.13
C PHE A 159 -13.56 -7.50 -1.84
N LYS A 160 -14.61 -7.64 -2.66
CA LYS A 160 -15.27 -6.49 -3.31
C LYS A 160 -15.77 -5.47 -2.30
N LYS A 161 -16.40 -5.94 -1.21
CA LYS A 161 -16.85 -5.05 -0.14
C LYS A 161 -15.69 -4.30 0.51
N ALA A 162 -14.56 -4.96 0.76
CA ALA A 162 -13.38 -4.34 1.31
C ALA A 162 -12.78 -3.30 0.34
N PHE A 163 -12.75 -3.60 -0.95
CA PHE A 163 -12.24 -2.69 -1.98
C PHE A 163 -13.12 -1.44 -2.13
N LEU A 164 -14.44 -1.59 -2.21
CA LEU A 164 -15.37 -0.45 -2.25
C LEU A 164 -15.27 0.42 -1.00
N GLY A 165 -15.25 -0.18 0.20
CA GLY A 165 -15.09 0.58 1.45
C GLY A 165 -13.69 1.17 1.65
N TYR A 166 -12.72 0.79 0.82
CA TYR A 166 -11.40 1.40 0.77
C TYR A 166 -11.42 2.71 -0.03
N GLU A 167 -12.15 2.77 -1.15
CA GLU A 167 -12.25 3.96 -2.00
C GLU A 167 -13.14 5.07 -1.37
N GLU A 168 -14.04 4.71 -0.45
CA GLU A 168 -14.93 5.66 0.24
C GLU A 168 -14.28 6.41 1.42
N LYS A 169 -13.01 6.12 1.75
CA LYS A 169 -12.26 6.74 2.86
C LYS A 169 -11.24 7.74 2.36
#